data_80054174ac20760e059d0e967911fac0
#
_entry.id   80054174ac20760e059d0e967911fac0
#
_cell.length_a   1.000
_cell.length_b   1.000
_cell.length_c   1.000
_cell.angle_alpha   90.00
_cell.angle_beta   90.00
_cell.angle_gamma   90.00
#
_symmetry.space_group_name_H-M   'P 1'
#
loop_
_entity.id
_entity.type
_entity.pdbx_description
1 polymer ?
#
loop_
_entity_poly.entity_id
_entity_poly.type
_entity_poly.pdbx_seq_one_letter_code
_entity_poly.pdbx_strand_id
1 'polypeptide(L)'
;MALSNSERQRRYRKRRLGVGGKHERVNCLVSISTKRNLERLAFHFEVTITGMIERLINEKAEVLLSQLDERETQRFFAQGVISEDA
;
A
#
# COMPACT_ATOMS: atom_id res chain seq x y z
N MET A 1 -23.27 20.87 -11.73
CA MET A 1 -22.30 21.62 -10.90
C MET A 1 -21.09 20.77 -10.60
N ALA A 2 -19.91 21.34 -10.75
CA ALA A 2 -18.70 20.63 -10.42
C ALA A 2 -18.58 20.47 -8.89
N LEU A 3 -18.22 19.28 -8.44
CA LEU A 3 -17.98 19.02 -7.04
C LEU A 3 -16.66 19.68 -6.62
N SER A 4 -16.59 20.13 -5.37
CA SER A 4 -15.32 20.60 -4.81
C SER A 4 -14.34 19.44 -4.69
N ASN A 5 -13.05 19.76 -4.59
CA ASN A 5 -12.02 18.73 -4.42
C ASN A 5 -12.27 17.91 -3.14
N SER A 6 -12.71 18.56 -2.08
CA SER A 6 -13.01 17.88 -0.81
C SER A 6 -14.13 16.85 -0.99
N GLU A 7 -15.18 17.21 -1.71
CA GLU A 7 -16.30 16.32 -1.96
C GLU A 7 -15.90 15.15 -2.85
N ARG A 8 -15.08 15.40 -3.87
CA ARG A 8 -14.56 14.34 -4.73
C ARG A 8 -13.72 13.34 -3.94
N GLN A 9 -12.85 13.82 -3.10
CA GLN A 9 -12.02 12.98 -2.26
C GLN A 9 -12.85 12.18 -1.28
N ARG A 10 -13.88 12.80 -0.69
CA ARG A 10 -14.77 12.13 0.24
C ARG A 10 -15.53 11.00 -0.44
N ARG A 11 -16.08 11.23 -1.62
CA ARG A 11 -16.79 10.21 -2.39
C ARG A 11 -15.86 9.08 -2.84
N TYR A 12 -14.64 9.44 -3.24
CA TYR A 12 -13.64 8.48 -3.62
C TYR A 12 -13.29 7.55 -2.46
N ARG A 13 -13.10 8.10 -1.27
CA ARG A 13 -12.80 7.33 -0.08
C ARG A 13 -13.96 6.39 0.29
N LYS A 14 -15.18 6.86 0.21
CA LYS A 14 -16.36 6.03 0.49
C LYS A 14 -16.43 4.81 -0.40
N ARG A 15 -16.07 4.96 -1.66
CA ARG A 15 -16.11 3.86 -2.61
C ARG A 15 -14.97 2.87 -2.43
N ARG A 16 -13.81 3.35 -1.99
CA ARG A 16 -12.59 2.53 -1.96
C ARG A 16 -12.25 2.00 -0.58
N LEU A 17 -12.67 2.69 0.45
CA LEU A 17 -12.36 2.34 1.83
C LEU A 17 -13.63 1.94 2.56
N GLY A 18 -13.45 1.10 3.59
CA GLY A 18 -14.55 0.68 4.44
C GLY A 18 -14.93 -0.78 4.24
N VAL A 19 -15.95 -1.20 4.96
CA VAL A 19 -16.43 -2.59 4.94
C VAL A 19 -16.89 -2.96 3.54
N GLY A 20 -16.33 -4.02 2.98
CA GLY A 20 -16.62 -4.46 1.62
C GLY A 20 -15.88 -3.71 0.54
N GLY A 21 -15.06 -2.71 0.90
CA GLY A 21 -14.22 -2.01 -0.05
C GLY A 21 -13.07 -2.87 -0.54
N LYS A 22 -12.53 -2.52 -1.71
CA LYS A 22 -11.41 -3.25 -2.31
C LYS A 22 -10.06 -2.77 -1.78
N HIS A 23 -10.05 -1.70 -1.02
CA HIS A 23 -8.83 -1.06 -0.54
C HIS A 23 -8.90 -0.81 0.95
N GLU A 24 -7.77 -0.96 1.59
CA GLU A 24 -7.61 -0.64 3.00
C GLU A 24 -6.53 0.44 3.13
N ARG A 25 -6.68 1.28 4.15
CA ARG A 25 -5.72 2.35 4.39
C ARG A 25 -4.51 1.81 5.12
N VAL A 26 -3.33 2.19 4.64
CA VAL A 26 -2.07 2.00 5.35
C VAL A 26 -1.62 3.36 5.87
N ASN A 27 -1.41 3.46 7.18
CA ASN A 27 -1.04 4.71 7.82
C ASN A 27 0.24 4.50 8.60
N CYS A 28 1.33 5.10 8.14
CA CYS A 28 2.64 4.92 8.76
C CYS A 28 3.50 6.17 8.60
N LEU A 29 4.45 6.30 9.51
CA LEU A 29 5.47 7.33 9.43
C LEU A 29 6.75 6.70 8.90
N VAL A 30 7.40 7.37 7.97
CA VAL A 30 8.68 6.91 7.41
C VAL A 30 9.69 8.06 7.48
N SER A 31 10.96 7.74 7.32
CA SER A 31 11.98 8.77 7.32
C SER A 31 11.80 9.72 6.14
N ILE A 32 12.33 10.92 6.28
CA ILE A 32 12.27 11.92 5.20
C ILE A 32 12.93 11.40 3.93
N SER A 33 14.09 10.73 4.07
CA SER A 33 14.77 10.16 2.91
C SER A 33 13.96 9.08 2.21
N THR A 34 13.27 8.24 2.98
CA THR A 34 12.39 7.22 2.42
C THR A 34 11.23 7.85 1.65
N LYS A 35 10.61 8.88 2.21
CA LYS A 35 9.53 9.59 1.55
C LYS A 35 10.01 10.22 0.24
N ARG A 36 11.18 10.83 0.23
CA ARG A 36 11.74 11.44 -0.98
C ARG A 36 12.07 10.39 -2.03
N ASN A 37 12.61 9.26 -1.62
CA ASN A 37 12.88 8.17 -2.56
C ASN A 37 11.61 7.62 -3.16
N LEU A 38 10.54 7.51 -2.36
CA LEU A 38 9.24 7.10 -2.85
C LEU A 38 8.72 8.05 -3.93
N GLU A 39 8.83 9.35 -3.69
CA GLU A 39 8.40 10.36 -4.66
C GLU A 39 9.23 10.28 -5.95
N ARG A 40 10.54 10.10 -5.83
CA ARG A 40 11.44 9.98 -6.98
C ARG A 40 11.15 8.73 -7.80
N LEU A 41 10.88 7.61 -7.13
CA LEU A 41 10.54 6.37 -7.81
C LEU A 41 9.21 6.49 -8.55
N ALA A 42 8.22 7.07 -7.90
CA ALA A 42 6.92 7.28 -8.52
C ALA A 42 7.04 8.16 -9.76
N PHE A 43 7.82 9.22 -9.69
CA PHE A 43 8.06 10.11 -10.81
C PHE A 43 8.80 9.38 -11.95
N HIS A 44 9.83 8.62 -11.61
CA HIS A 44 10.62 7.88 -12.59
C HIS A 44 9.77 6.87 -13.38
N PHE A 45 8.89 6.17 -12.70
CA PHE A 45 8.03 5.16 -13.32
C PHE A 45 6.70 5.73 -13.79
N GLU A 46 6.49 7.02 -13.64
CA GLU A 46 5.27 7.71 -14.08
C GLU A 46 4.00 7.10 -13.49
N VAL A 47 4.05 6.79 -12.20
CA VAL A 47 2.92 6.25 -11.45
C VAL A 47 2.61 7.15 -10.25
N THR A 48 1.45 6.95 -9.66
CA THR A 48 1.10 7.66 -8.42
C THR A 48 1.92 7.11 -7.26
N ILE A 49 1.98 7.87 -6.16
CA ILE A 49 2.66 7.41 -4.94
C ILE A 49 2.01 6.11 -4.44
N THR A 50 0.69 6.05 -4.43
CA THR A 50 -0.05 4.83 -4.06
C THR A 50 0.33 3.67 -4.97
N GLY A 51 0.36 3.90 -6.28
CA GLY A 51 0.75 2.89 -7.26
C GLY A 51 2.17 2.40 -7.05
N MET A 52 3.09 3.31 -6.69
CA MET A 52 4.48 2.92 -6.40
C MET A 52 4.57 2.07 -5.15
N ILE A 53 3.83 2.43 -4.11
CA ILE A 53 3.79 1.66 -2.85
C ILE A 53 3.27 0.25 -3.14
N GLU A 54 2.16 0.13 -3.84
CA GLU A 54 1.59 -1.17 -4.19
C GLU A 54 2.58 -2.02 -4.99
N ARG A 55 3.22 -1.42 -5.96
CA ARG A 55 4.20 -2.11 -6.80
C ARG A 55 5.37 -2.64 -5.99
N LEU A 56 5.95 -1.79 -5.14
CA LEU A 56 7.10 -2.20 -4.31
C LEU A 56 6.74 -3.33 -3.36
N ILE A 57 5.59 -3.23 -2.70
CA ILE A 57 5.15 -4.24 -1.75
C ILE A 57 4.87 -5.57 -2.45
N ASN A 58 4.15 -5.51 -3.56
CA ASN A 58 3.77 -6.72 -4.30
C ASN A 58 4.98 -7.40 -4.94
N GLU A 59 5.92 -6.63 -5.48
CA GLU A 59 7.16 -7.18 -6.02
C GLU A 59 7.98 -7.87 -4.93
N LYS A 60 8.08 -7.24 -3.75
CA LYS A 60 8.82 -7.84 -2.65
C LYS A 60 8.16 -9.12 -2.16
N ALA A 61 6.83 -9.12 -2.07
CA ALA A 61 6.09 -10.31 -1.68
C ALA A 61 6.28 -11.46 -2.67
N GLU A 62 6.24 -11.17 -3.98
CA GLU A 62 6.46 -12.16 -5.01
C GLU A 62 7.85 -12.77 -4.94
N VAL A 63 8.87 -11.92 -4.77
CA VAL A 63 10.25 -12.39 -4.64
C VAL A 63 10.39 -13.30 -3.42
N LEU A 64 9.83 -12.88 -2.29
CA LEU A 64 9.90 -13.69 -1.08
C LEU A 64 9.19 -15.04 -1.28
N LEU A 65 7.98 -15.02 -1.81
CA LEU A 65 7.19 -16.24 -2.01
C LEU A 65 7.89 -17.22 -2.94
N SER A 66 8.63 -16.73 -3.92
CA SER A 66 9.40 -17.60 -4.81
C SER A 66 10.54 -18.34 -4.11
N GLN A 67 10.96 -17.82 -2.96
CA GLN A 67 12.07 -18.40 -2.17
C GLN A 67 11.59 -19.29 -1.02
N LEU A 68 10.31 -19.26 -0.71
CA LEU A 68 9.73 -20.02 0.40
C LEU A 68 9.27 -21.39 -0.07
N ASP A 69 9.43 -22.40 0.79
CA ASP A 69 8.82 -23.70 0.56
C ASP A 69 7.32 -23.65 0.92
N GLU A 70 6.62 -24.76 0.73
CA GLU A 70 5.17 -24.82 0.96
C GLU A 70 4.81 -24.48 2.42
N ARG A 71 5.56 -25.02 3.36
CA ARG A 71 5.31 -24.81 4.80
C ARG A 71 5.53 -23.36 5.18
N GLU A 72 6.61 -22.76 4.70
CA GLU A 72 6.93 -21.36 4.96
C GLU A 72 5.90 -20.44 4.30
N THR A 73 5.45 -20.78 3.11
CA THR A 73 4.42 -20.04 2.40
C THR A 73 3.12 -20.02 3.19
N GLN A 74 2.72 -21.16 3.75
CA GLN A 74 1.52 -21.24 4.59
C GLN A 74 1.67 -20.35 5.83
N ARG A 75 2.84 -20.34 6.45
CA ARG A 75 3.11 -19.51 7.60
C ARG A 75 3.06 -18.02 7.24
N PHE A 76 3.57 -17.67 6.06
CA PHE A 76 3.53 -16.29 5.57
C PHE A 76 2.09 -15.77 5.49
N PHE A 77 1.19 -16.54 4.93
CA PHE A 77 -0.21 -16.12 4.79
C PHE A 77 -0.97 -16.17 6.12
N ALA A 78 -0.52 -16.97 7.07
CA ALA A 78 -1.17 -17.11 8.37
C ALA A 78 -0.69 -16.08 9.41
N GLN A 79 0.41 -15.38 9.13
CA GLN A 79 0.96 -14.41 10.08
C GLN A 79 0.04 -13.22 10.31
N GLY A 80 -0.09 -12.86 11.58
CA GLY A 80 -0.78 -11.62 11.93
C GLY A 80 0.13 -10.41 11.76
N VAL A 81 -0.46 -9.24 11.85
CA VAL A 81 0.26 -7.98 11.73
C VAL A 81 0.96 -7.66 13.05
N ILE A 82 2.22 -7.24 12.95
CA ILE A 82 2.96 -6.73 14.10
C ILE A 82 2.44 -5.32 14.39
N SER A 83 2.01 -5.08 15.64
CA SER A 83 1.48 -3.77 16.00
C SER A 83 2.59 -2.72 16.06
N GLU A 84 2.40 -1.61 15.39
CA GLU A 84 3.30 -0.47 15.45
C GLU A 84 3.10 0.37 16.71
N ASP A 85 1.98 0.15 17.39
CA ASP A 85 1.63 0.92 18.58
C ASP A 85 2.19 0.31 19.87
N ALA A 86 2.94 -0.74 19.74
CA ALA A 86 3.51 -1.42 20.89
C ALA A 86 4.55 -0.55 21.59
#